data_af477cab0472dbd076951e6becd26728
#
_entry.id   af477cab0472dbd076951e6becd26728
#
_cell.length_a   1.000
_cell.length_b   1.000
_cell.length_c   1.000
_cell.angle_alpha   90.00
_cell.angle_beta   90.00
_cell.angle_gamma   90.00
#
_symmetry.space_group_name_H-M   'P 1'
#
loop_
_entity.id
_entity.type
_entity.pdbx_description
1 polymer ?
#
loop_
_entity_poly.entity_id
_entity_poly.type
_entity_poly.pdbx_seq_one_letter_code
_entity_poly.pdbx_strand_id
1 'polypeptide(L)'
;MTDLVIRPLTEDDAHLFHTLRVPALVGRGCLGHTYATIGQGGEYRPEWTWVALREERVVARAAWWAGPEDTAPIALDWFDFADGEADAAAELLRTAPLRTEYSLLAPPGWRDQPEVRAAGQARIDAAVLGGLEPLVERYRYEWTPECGLPERPGRLEFRPEPDDAAVEDALRRIMPDTLDAHDRRAIARGGVDAAVRELMDILAWFPSPREWWRLAWTPEGELVGIQVPARNPGGPCVGYIGVVAEQRGHGYAYDLLVECTHDLVEQGATKIAAATDQPNLPMAAHFARAGYPVTQERIDLI
;
A
#
# COMPACT_ATOMS: atom_id res chain seq x y z
N MET A 1 31.82 15.32 18.37
CA MET A 1 30.60 14.62 17.85
C MET A 1 29.67 14.48 19.03
N THR A 2 28.53 15.16 18.99
CA THR A 2 27.48 15.02 20.02
C THR A 2 26.90 13.60 19.98
N ASP A 3 26.72 13.01 21.15
CA ASP A 3 26.29 11.63 21.31
C ASP A 3 24.87 11.45 20.70
N LEU A 4 24.69 10.47 19.83
CA LEU A 4 23.41 10.16 19.21
C LEU A 4 22.70 9.08 20.04
N VAL A 5 21.56 9.40 20.61
CA VAL A 5 20.73 8.46 21.38
C VAL A 5 19.55 8.03 20.50
N ILE A 6 19.41 6.72 20.28
CA ILE A 6 18.31 6.13 19.50
C ILE A 6 17.52 5.19 20.40
N ARG A 7 16.21 5.39 20.48
CA ARG A 7 15.35 4.59 21.34
C ARG A 7 13.89 4.62 20.89
N PRO A 8 13.06 3.64 21.30
CA PRO A 8 11.62 3.73 21.14
C PRO A 8 11.05 4.80 22.09
N LEU A 9 9.85 5.25 21.78
CA LEU A 9 9.03 6.09 22.67
C LEU A 9 8.29 5.23 23.70
N THR A 10 7.79 5.91 24.74
CA THR A 10 6.83 5.43 25.72
C THR A 10 5.58 6.32 25.65
N GLU A 11 4.48 5.94 26.30
CA GLU A 11 3.31 6.81 26.37
C GLU A 11 3.63 8.17 27.04
N ASP A 12 4.50 8.18 28.03
CA ASP A 12 4.86 9.40 28.77
C ASP A 12 5.62 10.41 27.91
N ASP A 13 6.41 9.94 26.94
CA ASP A 13 7.24 10.79 26.09
C ASP A 13 6.82 10.78 24.61
N ALA A 14 5.64 10.25 24.30
CA ALA A 14 5.09 10.24 22.94
C ALA A 14 4.99 11.65 22.32
N HIS A 15 4.88 12.69 23.15
CA HIS A 15 4.89 14.09 22.73
C HIS A 15 6.18 14.49 22.00
N LEU A 16 7.30 13.80 22.23
CA LEU A 16 8.57 14.06 21.56
C LEU A 16 8.47 13.89 20.05
N PHE A 17 7.59 13.02 19.56
CA PHE A 17 7.34 12.86 18.12
C PHE A 17 7.00 14.19 17.45
N HIS A 18 6.26 15.06 18.12
CA HIS A 18 5.81 16.34 17.58
C HIS A 18 6.84 17.47 17.72
N THR A 19 7.97 17.24 18.41
CA THR A 19 8.99 18.28 18.59
C THR A 19 9.82 18.50 17.34
N LEU A 20 9.99 17.48 16.49
CA LEU A 20 10.65 17.60 15.19
C LEU A 20 9.72 18.34 14.21
N ARG A 21 10.15 19.53 13.77
CA ARG A 21 9.43 20.36 12.81
C ARG A 21 10.06 20.20 11.43
N VAL A 22 9.37 19.54 10.51
CA VAL A 22 9.74 19.40 9.10
C VAL A 22 8.56 19.77 8.21
N PRO A 23 8.79 20.34 7.02
CA PRO A 23 7.71 20.58 6.07
C PRO A 23 7.01 19.28 5.68
N ALA A 24 5.68 19.27 5.71
CA ALA A 24 4.86 18.10 5.34
C ALA A 24 4.70 18.01 3.81
N LEU A 25 5.80 17.89 3.07
CA LEU A 25 5.82 17.82 1.61
C LEU A 25 5.58 16.41 1.09
N VAL A 26 5.96 15.40 1.87
CA VAL A 26 5.78 13.97 1.59
C VAL A 26 5.45 13.21 2.88
N GLY A 27 5.16 11.92 2.79
CA GLY A 27 4.79 11.06 3.91
C GLY A 27 3.33 11.30 4.33
N ARG A 28 2.95 10.73 5.48
CA ARG A 28 1.58 10.83 6.02
C ARG A 28 1.12 12.29 6.23
N GLY A 29 2.06 13.15 6.62
CA GLY A 29 1.79 14.56 6.90
C GLY A 29 1.28 15.35 5.69
N CYS A 30 1.74 15.04 4.46
CA CYS A 30 1.29 15.76 3.26
C CYS A 30 -0.18 15.46 2.91
N LEU A 31 -0.74 14.40 3.48
CA LEU A 31 -2.14 14.00 3.33
C LEU A 31 -3.02 14.51 4.48
N GLY A 32 -2.48 15.35 5.36
CA GLY A 32 -3.20 15.89 6.50
C GLY A 32 -3.32 14.93 7.69
N HIS A 33 -2.64 13.76 7.67
CA HIS A 33 -2.60 12.89 8.83
C HIS A 33 -1.73 13.48 9.94
N THR A 34 -2.12 13.20 11.17
CA THR A 34 -1.35 13.54 12.37
C THR A 34 -0.98 12.26 13.11
N TYR A 35 0.23 12.22 13.65
CA TYR A 35 0.63 11.13 14.53
C TYR A 35 -0.12 11.25 15.86
N ALA A 36 -0.68 10.13 16.34
CA ALA A 36 -1.18 9.97 17.69
C ALA A 36 -1.08 8.50 18.11
N THR A 37 -0.79 8.25 19.38
CA THR A 37 -0.75 6.90 19.92
C THR A 37 -2.15 6.33 20.11
N ILE A 38 -2.25 5.01 20.26
CA ILE A 38 -3.54 4.36 20.61
C ILE A 38 -4.10 4.93 21.91
N GLY A 39 -3.23 5.19 22.90
CA GLY A 39 -3.64 5.83 24.15
C GLY A 39 -4.20 7.25 23.98
N GLN A 40 -3.84 7.93 22.90
CA GLN A 40 -4.34 9.25 22.50
C GLN A 40 -5.53 9.19 21.51
N GLY A 41 -6.02 7.98 21.22
CA GLY A 41 -7.09 7.77 20.24
C GLY A 41 -6.61 7.71 18.79
N GLY A 42 -5.32 7.53 18.55
CA GLY A 42 -4.71 7.37 17.24
C GLY A 42 -4.42 5.90 16.88
N GLU A 43 -3.46 5.69 15.96
CA GLU A 43 -3.19 4.39 15.34
C GLU A 43 -1.82 3.81 15.70
N TYR A 44 -0.94 4.57 16.38
CA TYR A 44 0.46 4.15 16.60
C TYR A 44 0.70 3.63 18.01
N ARG A 45 1.63 2.68 18.11
CA ARG A 45 2.12 2.18 19.39
C ARG A 45 3.47 2.82 19.71
N PRO A 46 3.68 3.36 20.92
CA PRO A 46 4.93 4.03 21.29
C PRO A 46 6.15 3.12 21.11
N GLU A 47 6.06 1.84 21.46
CA GLU A 47 7.12 0.84 21.31
C GLU A 47 7.51 0.57 19.85
N TRP A 48 6.67 0.92 18.90
CA TRP A 48 6.92 0.88 17.45
C TRP A 48 7.18 2.26 16.85
N THR A 49 7.40 3.25 17.70
CA THR A 49 7.77 4.61 17.32
C THR A 49 9.15 4.93 17.89
N TRP A 50 10.10 5.23 17.02
CA TRP A 50 11.49 5.44 17.38
C TRP A 50 11.93 6.86 17.09
N VAL A 51 12.82 7.37 17.93
CA VAL A 51 13.42 8.69 17.74
C VAL A 51 14.93 8.61 17.88
N ALA A 52 15.62 9.47 17.12
CA ALA A 52 17.02 9.77 17.28
C ALA A 52 17.17 11.18 17.90
N LEU A 53 17.95 11.29 18.96
CA LEU A 53 18.15 12.52 19.69
C LEU A 53 19.63 12.93 19.69
N ARG A 54 19.87 14.24 19.51
CA ARG A 54 21.13 14.91 19.80
C ARG A 54 20.89 16.00 20.82
N GLU A 55 21.64 16.01 21.92
CA GLU A 55 21.44 17.00 23.00
C GLU A 55 19.96 17.14 23.41
N GLU A 56 19.31 16.00 23.63
CA GLU A 56 17.88 15.89 24.00
C GLU A 56 16.87 16.40 22.93
N ARG A 57 17.34 16.85 21.77
CA ARG A 57 16.48 17.27 20.65
C ARG A 57 16.24 16.11 19.68
N VAL A 58 15.01 15.89 19.30
CA VAL A 58 14.67 14.93 18.26
C VAL A 58 15.17 15.44 16.91
N VAL A 59 16.08 14.69 16.28
CA VAL A 59 16.64 14.99 14.95
C VAL A 59 16.14 14.05 13.86
N ALA A 60 15.66 12.84 14.23
CA ALA A 60 14.95 11.95 13.33
C ALA A 60 13.86 11.18 14.08
N ARG A 61 12.82 10.76 13.36
CA ARG A 61 11.73 9.95 13.88
C ARG A 61 11.25 8.95 12.86
N ALA A 62 10.78 7.80 13.33
CA ALA A 62 10.15 6.77 12.52
C ALA A 62 9.01 6.15 13.31
N ALA A 63 7.87 5.90 12.66
CA ALA A 63 6.77 5.18 13.29
C ALA A 63 6.25 4.10 12.35
N TRP A 64 6.09 2.90 12.91
CA TRP A 64 5.56 1.73 12.25
C TRP A 64 4.08 1.56 12.58
N TRP A 65 3.32 1.35 11.54
CA TRP A 65 1.88 1.15 11.62
C TRP A 65 1.51 -0.35 11.63
N ALA A 66 0.41 -0.66 12.30
CA ALA A 66 -0.29 -1.94 12.24
C ALA A 66 -1.78 -1.74 12.49
N GLY A 67 -2.58 -2.70 12.10
CA GLY A 67 -4.00 -2.72 12.46
C GLY A 67 -4.23 -2.93 13.96
N PRO A 68 -5.47 -2.72 14.44
CA PRO A 68 -5.79 -2.80 15.87
C PRO A 68 -5.47 -4.15 16.51
N GLU A 69 -5.69 -5.24 15.76
CA GLU A 69 -5.51 -6.62 16.24
C GLU A 69 -4.11 -7.20 15.94
N ASP A 70 -3.27 -6.47 15.18
CA ASP A 70 -1.95 -6.97 14.81
C ASP A 70 -1.00 -6.93 16.01
N THR A 71 -0.19 -7.96 16.12
CA THR A 71 0.83 -8.11 17.17
C THR A 71 2.23 -7.73 16.74
N ALA A 72 2.41 -7.37 15.46
CA ALA A 72 3.64 -6.90 14.86
C ALA A 72 3.35 -5.77 13.87
N PRO A 73 4.29 -4.85 13.64
CA PRO A 73 4.09 -3.78 12.67
C PRO A 73 4.05 -4.31 11.23
N ILE A 74 3.21 -3.69 10.40
CA ILE A 74 3.01 -4.04 8.99
C ILE A 74 3.87 -3.17 8.10
N ALA A 75 3.94 -1.86 8.35
CA ALA A 75 4.66 -0.93 7.50
C ALA A 75 5.29 0.21 8.29
N LEU A 76 6.46 0.66 7.87
CA LEU A 76 6.98 1.97 8.22
C LEU A 76 6.27 3.00 7.34
N ASP A 77 5.59 3.97 7.93
CA ASP A 77 4.84 4.99 7.19
C ASP A 77 5.08 6.45 7.68
N TRP A 78 5.80 6.62 8.79
CA TRP A 78 6.41 7.88 9.20
C TRP A 78 7.92 7.73 9.24
N PHE A 79 8.61 8.54 8.46
CA PHE A 79 10.06 8.62 8.49
C PHE A 79 10.50 10.05 8.12
N ASP A 80 10.89 10.80 9.14
CA ASP A 80 11.25 12.19 9.01
C ASP A 80 12.55 12.51 9.76
N PHE A 81 13.28 13.52 9.30
CA PHE A 81 14.52 14.00 9.94
C PHE A 81 14.75 15.48 9.63
N ALA A 82 15.52 16.13 10.49
CA ALA A 82 15.94 17.52 10.32
C ALA A 82 16.98 17.65 9.19
N ASP A 83 17.12 18.84 8.63
CA ASP A 83 18.13 19.13 7.61
C ASP A 83 19.53 18.76 8.11
N GLY A 84 20.26 18.02 7.29
CA GLY A 84 21.61 17.56 7.62
C GLY A 84 21.68 16.31 8.52
N GLU A 85 20.54 15.73 8.94
CA GLU A 85 20.49 14.56 9.86
C GLU A 85 20.11 13.25 9.17
N ALA A 86 20.32 13.13 7.85
CA ALA A 86 20.07 11.91 7.09
C ALA A 86 20.83 10.69 7.65
N ASP A 87 22.08 10.89 8.12
CA ASP A 87 22.87 9.82 8.74
C ASP A 87 22.24 9.34 10.05
N ALA A 88 21.72 10.25 10.88
CA ALA A 88 21.01 9.91 12.11
C ALA A 88 19.71 9.16 11.83
N ALA A 89 18.99 9.55 10.78
CA ALA A 89 17.78 8.85 10.32
C ALA A 89 18.10 7.44 9.82
N ALA A 90 19.15 7.28 9.02
CA ALA A 90 19.61 5.98 8.55
C ALA A 90 20.02 5.07 9.72
N GLU A 91 20.76 5.62 10.72
CA GLU A 91 21.16 4.87 11.91
C GLU A 91 19.95 4.47 12.77
N LEU A 92 18.91 5.31 12.84
CA LEU A 92 17.65 4.98 13.50
C LEU A 92 17.02 3.72 12.86
N LEU A 93 16.94 3.65 11.53
CA LEU A 93 16.40 2.47 10.83
C LEU A 93 17.25 1.21 11.06
N ARG A 94 18.58 1.35 11.12
CA ARG A 94 19.47 0.22 11.43
C ARG A 94 19.32 -0.28 12.86
N THR A 95 19.12 0.64 13.79
CA THR A 95 19.04 0.36 15.24
C THR A 95 17.70 -0.22 15.65
N ALA A 96 16.60 0.32 15.11
CA ALA A 96 15.25 -0.21 15.38
C ALA A 96 15.17 -1.68 14.94
N PRO A 97 14.69 -2.60 15.80
CA PRO A 97 14.61 -4.03 15.49
C PRO A 97 13.47 -4.40 14.54
N LEU A 98 12.79 -3.40 13.99
CA LEU A 98 11.59 -3.54 13.17
C LEU A 98 11.98 -3.60 11.69
N ARG A 99 11.56 -4.65 10.99
CA ARG A 99 11.88 -4.88 9.57
C ARG A 99 10.60 -5.05 8.79
N THR A 100 10.14 -3.97 8.19
CA THR A 100 8.94 -3.93 7.34
C THR A 100 9.23 -3.09 6.11
N GLU A 101 8.33 -3.13 5.16
CA GLU A 101 8.33 -2.22 4.02
C GLU A 101 8.17 -0.77 4.50
N TYR A 102 8.89 0.14 3.88
CA TYR A 102 8.66 1.58 4.00
C TYR A 102 7.78 2.06 2.85
N SER A 103 6.59 2.58 3.18
CA SER A 103 5.63 3.15 2.24
C SER A 103 5.68 4.67 2.28
N LEU A 104 6.54 5.28 1.49
CA LEU A 104 6.62 6.74 1.36
C LEU A 104 5.49 7.25 0.47
N LEU A 105 4.60 8.07 1.02
CA LEU A 105 3.50 8.70 0.29
C LEU A 105 3.94 10.07 -0.26
N ALA A 106 3.47 10.40 -1.44
CA ALA A 106 3.74 11.67 -2.10
C ALA A 106 2.49 12.18 -2.86
N PRO A 107 2.35 13.49 -3.07
CA PRO A 107 1.30 14.01 -3.93
C PRO A 107 1.51 13.59 -5.38
N PRO A 108 0.43 13.57 -6.23
CA PRO A 108 0.56 13.23 -7.63
C PRO A 108 1.54 14.15 -8.37
N GLY A 109 2.40 13.57 -9.22
CA GLY A 109 3.41 14.34 -9.97
C GLY A 109 4.50 14.94 -9.08
N TRP A 110 4.78 14.33 -7.93
CA TRP A 110 5.76 14.84 -6.96
C TRP A 110 7.17 15.04 -7.56
N ARG A 111 7.54 14.25 -8.56
CA ARG A 111 8.85 14.36 -9.23
C ARG A 111 9.02 15.61 -10.04
N ASP A 112 7.90 16.23 -10.49
CA ASP A 112 7.89 17.49 -11.25
C ASP A 112 7.85 18.74 -10.35
N GLN A 113 7.72 18.54 -9.03
CA GLN A 113 7.67 19.60 -8.03
C GLN A 113 9.03 19.66 -7.29
N PRO A 114 9.91 20.65 -7.54
CA PRO A 114 11.31 20.61 -7.08
C PRO A 114 11.49 20.42 -5.58
N GLU A 115 10.71 21.11 -4.74
CA GLU A 115 10.81 21.00 -3.28
C GLU A 115 10.29 19.66 -2.77
N VAL A 116 9.17 19.17 -3.32
CA VAL A 116 8.57 17.88 -2.97
C VAL A 116 9.52 16.75 -3.38
N ARG A 117 10.08 16.84 -4.60
CA ARG A 117 11.07 15.88 -5.09
C ARG A 117 12.31 15.86 -4.20
N ALA A 118 12.85 17.00 -3.80
CA ALA A 118 14.01 17.04 -2.90
C ALA A 118 13.68 16.39 -1.55
N ALA A 119 12.51 16.67 -0.97
CA ALA A 119 12.07 16.08 0.29
C ALA A 119 11.85 14.57 0.18
N GLY A 120 11.23 14.10 -0.90
CA GLY A 120 11.01 12.67 -1.16
C GLY A 120 12.31 11.93 -1.40
N GLN A 121 13.20 12.49 -2.25
CA GLN A 121 14.49 11.87 -2.55
C GLN A 121 15.38 11.76 -1.30
N ALA A 122 15.40 12.80 -0.46
CA ALA A 122 16.16 12.75 0.80
C ALA A 122 15.71 11.59 1.71
N ARG A 123 14.40 11.30 1.77
CA ARG A 123 13.88 10.17 2.56
C ARG A 123 14.22 8.82 1.94
N ILE A 124 14.13 8.71 0.62
CA ILE A 124 14.54 7.51 -0.12
C ILE A 124 16.02 7.25 0.12
N ASP A 125 16.89 8.25 -0.03
CA ASP A 125 18.33 8.11 0.13
C ASP A 125 18.70 7.71 1.57
N ALA A 126 18.06 8.34 2.58
CA ALA A 126 18.25 7.98 3.98
C ALA A 126 17.76 6.56 4.31
N ALA A 127 16.64 6.13 3.72
CA ALA A 127 16.12 4.77 3.87
C ALA A 127 17.05 3.73 3.24
N VAL A 128 17.59 4.02 2.04
CA VAL A 128 18.59 3.18 1.38
C VAL A 128 19.89 3.12 2.20
N LEU A 129 20.36 4.25 2.71
CA LEU A 129 21.50 4.28 3.65
C LEU A 129 21.20 3.48 4.92
N GLY A 130 19.94 3.43 5.35
CA GLY A 130 19.44 2.63 6.47
C GLY A 130 19.34 1.13 6.20
N GLY A 131 19.54 0.70 4.93
CA GLY A 131 19.58 -0.70 4.52
C GLY A 131 18.31 -1.19 3.81
N LEU A 132 17.39 -0.30 3.44
CA LEU A 132 16.23 -0.64 2.60
C LEU A 132 16.59 -0.54 1.11
N GLU A 133 15.90 -1.31 0.29
CA GLU A 133 16.05 -1.32 -1.16
C GLU A 133 14.78 -0.82 -1.85
N PRO A 134 14.85 0.09 -2.83
CA PRO A 134 13.68 0.50 -3.61
C PRO A 134 13.07 -0.71 -4.32
N LEU A 135 11.77 -0.90 -4.18
CA LEU A 135 11.02 -1.97 -4.82
C LEU A 135 10.23 -1.44 -6.02
N VAL A 136 9.32 -0.50 -5.79
CA VAL A 136 8.41 -0.02 -6.83
C VAL A 136 7.79 1.33 -6.46
N GLU A 137 7.43 2.11 -7.47
CA GLU A 137 6.53 3.26 -7.35
C GLU A 137 5.13 2.87 -7.81
N ARG A 138 4.12 3.32 -7.06
CA ARG A 138 2.72 2.98 -7.31
C ARG A 138 1.86 4.23 -7.46
N TYR A 139 0.88 4.18 -8.35
CA TYR A 139 -0.25 5.08 -8.31
C TYR A 139 -1.26 4.62 -7.27
N ARG A 140 -1.81 5.57 -6.52
CA ARG A 140 -2.95 5.37 -5.64
C ARG A 140 -4.12 6.18 -6.17
N TYR A 141 -5.23 5.49 -6.32
CA TYR A 141 -6.46 6.02 -6.89
C TYR A 141 -7.54 6.13 -5.83
N GLU A 142 -8.45 7.06 -6.04
CA GLU A 142 -9.64 7.19 -5.23
C GLU A 142 -10.82 7.50 -6.13
N TRP A 143 -11.76 6.56 -6.24
CA TRP A 143 -13.02 6.78 -6.93
C TRP A 143 -14.05 7.33 -5.94
N THR A 144 -14.87 8.29 -6.39
CA THR A 144 -16.04 8.82 -5.70
C THR A 144 -17.22 8.91 -6.68
N PRO A 145 -18.47 9.10 -6.22
CA PRO A 145 -19.63 9.23 -7.12
C PRO A 145 -19.49 10.32 -8.19
N GLU A 146 -18.71 11.38 -7.92
CA GLU A 146 -18.44 12.46 -8.89
C GLU A 146 -17.62 11.98 -10.09
N CYS A 147 -16.89 10.88 -9.96
CA CYS A 147 -16.17 10.26 -11.07
C CYS A 147 -17.10 9.61 -12.09
N GLY A 148 -18.37 9.37 -11.70
CA GLY A 148 -19.33 8.59 -12.48
C GLY A 148 -19.08 7.08 -12.35
N LEU A 149 -20.16 6.31 -12.33
CA LEU A 149 -20.06 4.85 -12.29
C LEU A 149 -19.83 4.34 -13.73
N PRO A 150 -18.74 3.59 -14.02
CA PRO A 150 -18.48 3.11 -15.37
C PRO A 150 -19.54 2.09 -15.82
N GLU A 151 -19.90 2.11 -17.10
CA GLU A 151 -20.86 1.15 -17.65
C GLU A 151 -20.26 -0.27 -17.67
N ARG A 152 -21.05 -1.27 -17.22
CA ARG A 152 -20.64 -2.69 -17.26
C ARG A 152 -20.49 -3.16 -18.71
N PRO A 153 -19.33 -3.70 -19.13
CA PRO A 153 -19.15 -4.20 -20.50
C PRO A 153 -20.01 -5.42 -20.82
N GLY A 154 -20.44 -6.19 -19.82
CA GLY A 154 -21.33 -7.34 -19.98
C GLY A 154 -20.72 -8.53 -20.73
N ARG A 155 -19.38 -8.64 -20.77
CA ARG A 155 -18.67 -9.70 -21.50
C ARG A 155 -18.38 -10.93 -20.64
N LEU A 156 -18.48 -10.81 -19.32
CA LEU A 156 -18.09 -11.84 -18.35
C LEU A 156 -19.24 -12.17 -17.40
N GLU A 157 -19.23 -13.40 -16.92
CA GLU A 157 -20.07 -13.86 -15.81
C GLU A 157 -19.25 -13.88 -14.52
N PHE A 158 -19.75 -13.25 -13.46
CA PHE A 158 -19.10 -13.18 -12.16
C PHE A 158 -19.81 -14.09 -11.15
N ARG A 159 -19.08 -15.02 -10.57
CA ARG A 159 -19.63 -16.02 -9.65
C ARG A 159 -18.88 -15.96 -8.32
N PRO A 160 -19.59 -15.85 -7.16
CA PRO A 160 -18.96 -16.00 -5.85
C PRO A 160 -18.25 -17.35 -5.77
N GLU A 161 -17.03 -17.36 -5.25
CA GLU A 161 -16.24 -18.58 -5.10
C GLU A 161 -15.85 -18.80 -3.63
N PRO A 162 -16.57 -19.67 -2.91
CA PRO A 162 -16.27 -19.97 -1.51
C PRO A 162 -15.11 -20.93 -1.32
N ASP A 163 -14.73 -21.69 -2.36
CA ASP A 163 -13.67 -22.70 -2.27
C ASP A 163 -12.28 -22.04 -2.43
N ASP A 164 -11.47 -22.09 -1.37
CA ASP A 164 -10.11 -21.57 -1.40
C ASP A 164 -9.23 -22.27 -2.43
N ALA A 165 -9.43 -23.59 -2.64
CA ALA A 165 -8.65 -24.32 -3.62
C ALA A 165 -8.89 -23.83 -5.06
N ALA A 166 -10.15 -23.46 -5.38
CA ALA A 166 -10.48 -22.88 -6.69
C ALA A 166 -9.85 -21.48 -6.86
N VAL A 167 -9.85 -20.68 -5.80
CA VAL A 167 -9.20 -19.35 -5.81
C VAL A 167 -7.68 -19.50 -5.96
N GLU A 168 -7.05 -20.40 -5.18
CA GLU A 168 -5.62 -20.66 -5.30
C GLU A 168 -5.23 -21.14 -6.70
N ASP A 169 -6.05 -22.00 -7.35
CA ASP A 169 -5.81 -22.42 -8.73
C ASP A 169 -5.86 -21.25 -9.70
N ALA A 170 -6.85 -20.37 -9.56
CA ALA A 170 -6.93 -19.15 -10.35
C ALA A 170 -5.70 -18.25 -10.14
N LEU A 171 -5.27 -18.08 -8.89
CA LEU A 171 -4.08 -17.28 -8.55
C LEU A 171 -2.79 -17.90 -9.13
N ARG A 172 -2.62 -19.24 -9.08
CA ARG A 172 -1.48 -19.92 -9.73
C ARG A 172 -1.42 -19.66 -11.23
N ARG A 173 -2.56 -19.49 -11.91
CA ARG A 173 -2.64 -19.16 -13.34
C ARG A 173 -2.47 -17.66 -13.61
N ILE A 174 -2.67 -16.81 -12.60
CA ILE A 174 -2.47 -15.36 -12.69
C ILE A 174 -1.00 -15.00 -12.45
N MET A 175 -0.32 -15.64 -11.49
CA MET A 175 1.03 -15.29 -11.04
C MET A 175 2.11 -15.29 -12.15
N PRO A 176 2.13 -16.21 -13.12
CA PRO A 176 3.14 -16.17 -14.21
C PRO A 176 3.12 -14.84 -14.94
N ASP A 177 4.32 -14.25 -15.12
CA ASP A 177 4.52 -12.98 -15.82
C ASP A 177 3.69 -11.80 -15.25
N THR A 178 3.42 -11.83 -13.94
CA THR A 178 2.75 -10.72 -13.25
C THR A 178 3.53 -9.42 -13.40
N LEU A 179 2.81 -8.30 -13.52
CA LEU A 179 3.41 -6.96 -13.55
C LEU A 179 3.51 -6.33 -12.16
N ASP A 180 2.94 -6.96 -11.12
CA ASP A 180 3.07 -6.51 -9.74
C ASP A 180 4.45 -6.86 -9.17
N ALA A 181 5.13 -5.87 -8.59
CA ALA A 181 6.50 -6.03 -8.09
C ALA A 181 6.56 -6.88 -6.81
N HIS A 182 5.54 -6.81 -5.96
CA HIS A 182 5.46 -7.62 -4.74
C HIS A 182 5.25 -9.08 -5.09
N ASP A 183 4.34 -9.38 -6.04
CA ASP A 183 4.14 -10.75 -6.55
C ASP A 183 5.43 -11.31 -7.16
N ARG A 184 6.11 -10.53 -8.03
CA ARG A 184 7.40 -10.95 -8.61
C ARG A 184 8.44 -11.26 -7.56
N ARG A 185 8.51 -10.42 -6.51
CA ARG A 185 9.43 -10.63 -5.40
C ARG A 185 9.08 -11.89 -4.60
N ALA A 186 7.81 -12.12 -4.30
CA ALA A 186 7.34 -13.31 -3.60
C ALA A 186 7.66 -14.58 -4.41
N ILE A 187 7.42 -14.56 -5.72
CA ILE A 187 7.78 -15.65 -6.64
C ILE A 187 9.29 -15.91 -6.63
N ALA A 188 10.10 -14.87 -6.70
CA ALA A 188 11.56 -14.99 -6.70
C ALA A 188 12.10 -15.59 -5.39
N ARG A 189 11.46 -15.31 -4.25
CA ARG A 189 11.83 -15.85 -2.93
C ARG A 189 11.42 -17.30 -2.70
N GLY A 190 10.23 -17.67 -3.14
CA GLY A 190 9.64 -18.95 -2.73
C GLY A 190 8.86 -19.72 -3.81
N GLY A 191 8.87 -19.22 -5.05
CA GLY A 191 8.10 -19.80 -6.17
C GLY A 191 6.63 -19.39 -6.13
N VAL A 192 5.89 -19.82 -7.16
CA VAL A 192 4.47 -19.44 -7.36
C VAL A 192 3.59 -19.86 -6.20
N ASP A 193 3.74 -21.08 -5.67
CA ASP A 193 2.90 -21.56 -4.56
C ASP A 193 3.10 -20.78 -3.26
N ALA A 194 4.32 -20.29 -3.01
CA ALA A 194 4.59 -19.42 -1.85
C ALA A 194 3.96 -18.04 -2.05
N ALA A 195 4.07 -17.47 -3.25
CA ALA A 195 3.45 -16.20 -3.58
C ALA A 195 1.91 -16.25 -3.48
N VAL A 196 1.30 -17.35 -3.94
CA VAL A 196 -0.15 -17.56 -3.80
C VAL A 196 -0.58 -17.61 -2.34
N ARG A 197 0.15 -18.34 -1.48
CA ARG A 197 -0.15 -18.38 -0.03
C ARG A 197 -0.01 -17.00 0.62
N GLU A 198 1.08 -16.27 0.32
CA GLU A 198 1.30 -14.91 0.82
C GLU A 198 0.15 -13.98 0.40
N LEU A 199 -0.30 -14.05 -0.85
CA LEU A 199 -1.44 -13.27 -1.33
C LEU A 199 -2.76 -13.69 -0.65
N MET A 200 -3.02 -14.98 -0.48
CA MET A 200 -4.21 -15.48 0.25
C MET A 200 -4.23 -14.96 1.68
N ASP A 201 -3.08 -14.95 2.38
CA ASP A 201 -2.97 -14.40 3.74
C ASP A 201 -3.26 -12.89 3.76
N ILE A 202 -2.75 -12.13 2.79
CA ILE A 202 -3.04 -10.69 2.64
C ILE A 202 -4.53 -10.45 2.38
N LEU A 203 -5.16 -11.24 1.51
CA LEU A 203 -6.58 -11.09 1.19
C LEU A 203 -7.47 -11.50 2.38
N ALA A 204 -7.07 -12.52 3.14
CA ALA A 204 -7.77 -12.94 4.35
C ALA A 204 -7.65 -11.93 5.52
N TRP A 205 -6.60 -11.09 5.51
CA TRP A 205 -6.45 -10.03 6.51
C TRP A 205 -7.50 -8.91 6.35
N PHE A 206 -8.08 -8.72 5.16
CA PHE A 206 -9.14 -7.74 4.99
C PHE A 206 -10.40 -8.15 5.78
N PRO A 207 -10.99 -7.23 6.58
CA PRO A 207 -12.21 -7.52 7.36
C PRO A 207 -13.49 -7.59 6.50
N SER A 208 -13.36 -7.76 5.20
CA SER A 208 -14.48 -7.88 4.27
C SER A 208 -14.96 -9.32 4.17
N PRO A 209 -16.30 -9.52 3.93
CA PRO A 209 -16.85 -10.85 3.76
C PRO A 209 -16.22 -11.64 2.63
N ARG A 210 -15.89 -12.92 2.89
CA ARG A 210 -15.30 -13.84 1.91
C ARG A 210 -16.17 -14.04 0.67
N GLU A 211 -17.49 -13.98 0.83
CA GLU A 211 -18.48 -14.09 -0.26
C GLU A 211 -18.43 -12.93 -1.27
N TRP A 212 -17.66 -11.89 -1.01
CA TRP A 212 -17.45 -10.83 -2.00
C TRP A 212 -16.44 -11.22 -3.08
N TRP A 213 -15.63 -12.25 -2.87
CA TRP A 213 -14.66 -12.69 -3.86
C TRP A 213 -15.36 -13.40 -5.01
N ARG A 214 -15.04 -13.03 -6.24
CA ARG A 214 -15.70 -13.58 -7.43
C ARG A 214 -14.68 -14.02 -8.45
N LEU A 215 -14.87 -15.23 -8.97
CA LEU A 215 -14.23 -15.65 -10.21
C LEU A 215 -15.05 -15.16 -11.41
N ALA A 216 -14.33 -14.75 -12.46
CA ALA A 216 -14.91 -14.29 -13.71
C ALA A 216 -14.73 -15.34 -14.81
N TRP A 217 -15.77 -15.54 -15.60
CA TRP A 217 -15.83 -16.55 -16.64
C TRP A 217 -16.32 -15.93 -17.96
N THR A 218 -15.85 -16.47 -19.10
CA THR A 218 -16.47 -16.16 -20.37
C THR A 218 -17.84 -16.83 -20.49
N PRO A 219 -18.72 -16.41 -21.41
CA PRO A 219 -19.99 -17.10 -21.68
C PRO A 219 -19.81 -18.60 -22.08
N GLU A 220 -18.66 -18.94 -22.62
CA GLU A 220 -18.29 -20.32 -23.00
C GLU A 220 -17.80 -21.16 -21.81
N GLY A 221 -17.64 -20.55 -20.64
CA GLY A 221 -17.26 -21.21 -19.39
C GLY A 221 -15.72 -21.30 -19.18
N GLU A 222 -14.93 -20.46 -19.83
CA GLU A 222 -13.50 -20.37 -19.60
C GLU A 222 -13.20 -19.39 -18.44
N LEU A 223 -12.34 -19.80 -17.50
CA LEU A 223 -11.91 -18.94 -16.42
C LEU A 223 -11.09 -17.76 -16.96
N VAL A 224 -11.49 -16.54 -16.60
CA VAL A 224 -10.83 -15.30 -16.98
C VAL A 224 -9.94 -14.76 -15.87
N GLY A 225 -10.38 -14.84 -14.63
CA GLY A 225 -9.62 -14.29 -13.52
C GLY A 225 -10.46 -14.12 -12.26
N ILE A 226 -9.97 -13.27 -11.36
CA ILE A 226 -10.59 -12.99 -10.06
C ILE A 226 -10.69 -11.49 -9.84
N GLN A 227 -11.74 -11.06 -9.16
CA GLN A 227 -11.85 -9.74 -8.52
C GLN A 227 -12.20 -9.89 -7.03
N VAL A 228 -11.59 -9.07 -6.21
CA VAL A 228 -11.77 -9.08 -4.75
C VAL A 228 -12.13 -7.66 -4.29
N PRO A 229 -13.44 -7.33 -4.23
CA PRO A 229 -13.89 -6.15 -3.52
C PRO A 229 -13.54 -6.32 -2.03
N ALA A 230 -12.98 -5.29 -1.42
CA ALA A 230 -12.54 -5.41 -0.05
C ALA A 230 -12.79 -4.12 0.75
N ARG A 231 -12.58 -4.23 2.05
CA ARG A 231 -12.43 -3.10 2.97
C ARG A 231 -11.12 -3.27 3.72
N ASN A 232 -10.41 -2.19 3.91
CA ASN A 232 -9.26 -2.12 4.81
C ASN A 232 -9.55 -1.08 5.91
N PRO A 233 -8.66 -0.81 6.87
CA PRO A 233 -8.87 0.23 7.87
C PRO A 233 -9.16 1.63 7.30
N GLY A 234 -8.72 1.92 6.07
CA GLY A 234 -9.03 3.16 5.36
C GLY A 234 -10.40 3.18 4.64
N GLY A 235 -11.13 2.05 4.61
CA GLY A 235 -12.43 1.95 3.97
C GLY A 235 -12.50 0.99 2.78
N PRO A 236 -13.54 1.13 1.91
CA PRO A 236 -13.71 0.30 0.73
C PRO A 236 -12.54 0.41 -0.25
N CYS A 237 -12.09 -0.71 -0.80
CA CYS A 237 -10.98 -0.73 -1.74
C CYS A 237 -11.09 -1.89 -2.75
N VAL A 238 -10.44 -1.72 -3.89
CA VAL A 238 -10.12 -2.83 -4.80
C VAL A 238 -9.02 -3.63 -4.14
N GLY A 239 -9.37 -4.77 -3.53
CA GLY A 239 -8.41 -5.62 -2.81
C GLY A 239 -7.45 -6.33 -3.76
N TYR A 240 -8.00 -6.94 -4.82
CA TYR A 240 -7.19 -7.58 -5.86
C TYR A 240 -7.97 -7.71 -7.17
N ILE A 241 -7.26 -7.63 -8.28
CA ILE A 241 -7.74 -7.95 -9.63
C ILE A 241 -6.63 -8.69 -10.36
N GLY A 242 -6.95 -9.87 -10.90
CA GLY A 242 -6.01 -10.64 -11.69
C GLY A 242 -6.68 -11.35 -12.87
N VAL A 243 -6.01 -11.35 -14.03
CA VAL A 243 -6.42 -12.07 -15.25
C VAL A 243 -5.46 -13.22 -15.47
N VAL A 244 -5.98 -14.44 -15.63
CA VAL A 244 -5.17 -15.63 -15.93
C VAL A 244 -4.35 -15.42 -17.21
N ALA A 245 -3.15 -15.98 -17.26
CA ALA A 245 -2.19 -15.71 -18.33
C ALA A 245 -2.79 -15.92 -19.73
N GLU A 246 -3.58 -16.97 -19.90
CA GLU A 246 -4.21 -17.38 -21.15
C GLU A 246 -5.27 -16.40 -21.67
N GLN A 247 -5.84 -15.58 -20.78
CA GLN A 247 -6.92 -14.63 -21.09
C GLN A 247 -6.42 -13.17 -21.12
N ARG A 248 -5.11 -12.94 -21.03
CA ARG A 248 -4.53 -11.61 -21.17
C ARG A 248 -4.64 -11.09 -22.60
N GLY A 249 -4.54 -9.78 -22.78
CA GLY A 249 -4.65 -9.12 -24.08
C GLY A 249 -6.08 -8.83 -24.56
N HIS A 250 -7.12 -9.37 -23.91
CA HIS A 250 -8.52 -9.14 -24.26
C HIS A 250 -9.15 -7.94 -23.54
N GLY A 251 -8.39 -7.26 -22.66
CA GLY A 251 -8.88 -6.11 -21.89
C GLY A 251 -9.79 -6.48 -20.72
N TYR A 252 -9.85 -7.74 -20.32
CA TYR A 252 -10.72 -8.23 -19.24
C TYR A 252 -10.41 -7.64 -17.86
N ALA A 253 -9.18 -7.14 -17.61
CA ALA A 253 -8.88 -6.45 -16.37
C ALA A 253 -9.75 -5.20 -16.18
N TYR A 254 -10.21 -4.55 -17.27
CA TYR A 254 -11.18 -3.47 -17.20
C TYR A 254 -12.55 -3.95 -16.74
N ASP A 255 -13.03 -5.10 -17.25
CA ASP A 255 -14.32 -5.67 -16.84
C ASP A 255 -14.31 -6.06 -15.36
N LEU A 256 -13.20 -6.68 -14.90
CA LEU A 256 -12.99 -6.99 -13.49
C LEU A 256 -13.02 -5.72 -12.61
N LEU A 257 -12.34 -4.65 -13.04
CA LEU A 257 -12.31 -3.38 -12.31
C LEU A 257 -13.70 -2.74 -12.23
N VAL A 258 -14.40 -2.72 -13.36
CA VAL A 258 -15.76 -2.15 -13.43
C VAL A 258 -16.71 -2.91 -12.51
N GLU A 259 -16.72 -4.25 -12.58
CA GLU A 259 -17.59 -5.05 -11.72
C GLU A 259 -17.23 -4.90 -10.24
N CYS A 260 -15.93 -4.90 -9.89
CA CYS A 260 -15.48 -4.64 -8.52
C CYS A 260 -15.95 -3.27 -8.00
N THR A 261 -15.94 -2.24 -8.85
CA THR A 261 -16.45 -0.91 -8.51
C THR A 261 -17.96 -0.95 -8.23
N HIS A 262 -18.73 -1.63 -9.09
CA HIS A 262 -20.18 -1.81 -8.90
C HIS A 262 -20.49 -2.58 -7.62
N ASP A 263 -19.82 -3.71 -7.38
CA ASP A 263 -20.00 -4.50 -6.17
C ASP A 263 -19.78 -3.65 -4.90
N LEU A 264 -18.71 -2.84 -4.87
CA LEU A 264 -18.42 -1.95 -3.74
C LEU A 264 -19.47 -0.85 -3.59
N VAL A 265 -19.95 -0.25 -4.68
CA VAL A 265 -21.02 0.76 -4.65
C VAL A 265 -22.34 0.15 -4.16
N GLU A 266 -22.69 -1.05 -4.60
CA GLU A 266 -23.86 -1.80 -4.12
C GLU A 266 -23.75 -2.14 -2.62
N GLN A 267 -22.54 -2.27 -2.08
CA GLN A 267 -22.25 -2.38 -0.64
C GLN A 267 -22.19 -1.03 0.09
N GLY A 268 -22.60 0.06 -0.58
CA GLY A 268 -22.70 1.40 -0.01
C GLY A 268 -21.41 2.20 0.00
N ALA A 269 -20.42 1.83 -0.80
CA ALA A 269 -19.20 2.62 -0.91
C ALA A 269 -19.47 3.97 -1.59
N THR A 270 -19.10 5.05 -0.93
CA THR A 270 -19.06 6.42 -1.47
C THR A 270 -17.64 6.87 -1.80
N LYS A 271 -16.66 6.02 -1.53
CA LYS A 271 -15.24 6.22 -1.79
C LYS A 271 -14.59 4.85 -1.94
N ILE A 272 -13.80 4.66 -2.98
CA ILE A 272 -13.10 3.40 -3.25
C ILE A 272 -11.64 3.70 -3.51
N ALA A 273 -10.77 3.16 -2.64
CA ALA A 273 -9.33 3.23 -2.83
C ALA A 273 -8.83 2.11 -3.74
N ALA A 274 -7.80 2.38 -4.52
CA ALA A 274 -7.12 1.38 -5.32
C ALA A 274 -5.64 1.75 -5.51
N ALA A 275 -4.83 0.79 -5.94
CA ALA A 275 -3.44 1.05 -6.30
C ALA A 275 -2.98 0.13 -7.43
N THR A 276 -2.00 0.58 -8.21
CA THR A 276 -1.26 -0.27 -9.15
C THR A 276 0.16 0.24 -9.29
N ASP A 277 1.08 -0.64 -9.63
CA ASP A 277 2.45 -0.28 -9.93
C ASP A 277 2.51 0.66 -11.14
N GLN A 278 3.34 1.71 -11.09
CA GLN A 278 3.47 2.64 -12.22
C GLN A 278 3.92 1.96 -13.52
N PRO A 279 4.84 0.96 -13.48
CA PRO A 279 5.18 0.20 -14.69
C PRO A 279 4.05 -0.69 -15.22
N ASN A 280 2.98 -0.95 -14.47
CA ASN A 280 1.81 -1.67 -14.95
C ASN A 280 0.91 -0.76 -15.80
N LEU A 281 1.43 -0.32 -16.95
CA LEU A 281 0.73 0.60 -17.84
C LEU A 281 -0.66 0.12 -18.28
N PRO A 282 -0.89 -1.20 -18.57
CA PRO A 282 -2.23 -1.67 -18.90
C PRO A 282 -3.25 -1.42 -17.80
N MET A 283 -2.89 -1.71 -16.53
CA MET A 283 -3.82 -1.51 -15.42
C MET A 283 -4.04 -0.02 -15.13
N ALA A 284 -2.99 0.81 -15.23
CA ALA A 284 -3.11 2.26 -15.10
C ALA A 284 -4.07 2.85 -16.16
N ALA A 285 -4.02 2.35 -17.40
CA ALA A 285 -4.94 2.75 -18.47
C ALA A 285 -6.40 2.33 -18.16
N HIS A 286 -6.60 1.17 -17.54
CA HIS A 286 -7.93 0.72 -17.13
C HIS A 286 -8.50 1.57 -15.99
N PHE A 287 -7.70 1.96 -15.00
CA PHE A 287 -8.12 2.91 -13.96
C PHE A 287 -8.51 4.27 -14.55
N ALA A 288 -7.70 4.81 -15.45
CA ALA A 288 -8.02 6.08 -16.12
C ALA A 288 -9.33 5.99 -16.92
N ARG A 289 -9.53 4.90 -17.67
CA ARG A 289 -10.77 4.64 -18.43
C ARG A 289 -12.00 4.48 -17.52
N ALA A 290 -11.83 3.88 -16.35
CA ALA A 290 -12.91 3.69 -15.36
C ALA A 290 -13.18 4.96 -14.53
N GLY A 291 -12.48 6.08 -14.81
CA GLY A 291 -12.69 7.36 -14.15
C GLY A 291 -12.01 7.48 -12.78
N TYR A 292 -11.05 6.64 -12.45
CA TYR A 292 -10.30 6.72 -11.19
C TYR A 292 -9.17 7.75 -11.29
N PRO A 293 -9.23 8.90 -10.61
CA PRO A 293 -8.11 9.83 -10.55
C PRO A 293 -6.98 9.30 -9.69
N VAL A 294 -5.75 9.60 -10.07
CA VAL A 294 -4.59 9.44 -9.20
C VAL A 294 -4.63 10.53 -8.13
N THR A 295 -4.74 10.14 -6.88
CA THR A 295 -4.80 11.08 -5.74
C THR A 295 -3.49 11.14 -4.96
N GLN A 296 -2.65 10.13 -5.08
CA GLN A 296 -1.36 10.00 -4.40
C GLN A 296 -0.43 9.11 -5.22
N GLU A 297 0.86 9.23 -4.94
CA GLU A 297 1.86 8.25 -5.34
C GLU A 297 2.48 7.62 -4.10
N ARG A 298 2.91 6.37 -4.20
CA ARG A 298 3.55 5.63 -3.12
C ARG A 298 4.84 5.03 -3.63
N ILE A 299 5.91 5.21 -2.87
CA ILE A 299 7.21 4.62 -3.14
C ILE A 299 7.45 3.56 -2.06
N ASP A 300 7.57 2.31 -2.47
CA ASP A 300 7.78 1.17 -1.58
C ASP A 300 9.27 0.79 -1.59
N LEU A 301 9.86 0.74 -0.38
CA LEU A 301 11.21 0.26 -0.12
C LEU A 301 11.13 -0.92 0.88
N ILE A 302 12.00 -1.93 0.70
CA ILE A 302 11.96 -3.22 1.42
C ILE A 302 13.30 -3.54 2.07
#